data_88604ade110867da5690fa62d46fe371
#
_entry.id   88604ade110867da5690fa62d46fe371
#
_cell.length_a   1.000
_cell.length_b   1.000
_cell.length_c   1.000
_cell.angle_alpha   90.00
_cell.angle_beta   90.00
_cell.angle_gamma   90.00
#
_symmetry.space_group_name_H-M   'P 1'
#
loop_
_entity.id
_entity.type
_entity.pdbx_description
1 polymer ?
#
loop_
_entity_poly.entity_id
_entity_poly.type
_entity_poly.pdbx_seq_one_letter_code
_entity_poly.pdbx_strand_id
1 'polypeptide(L)'
;MRKLFTVAAAAAAFVAAPAFAQDTTTTAEPAPAVAAPDGTSGIGFEPYVAIMGGWEQFDSERTDAGIPLVPRNDKLNGALVEGIVGFNVPLGPVFVGAEGSVSKGVSGDIDWDYGAAGRFGVRAGDSGLIYGKVGYRWVNFDRFGNDSRDYHEMTYGAGFEVGPKDIGLGGITGNSGVRLRGEVSTFGSAHSFRPMLGLTTHF
;
A
#
# COMPACT_ATOMS: atom_id res chain seq x y z
N MET A 1 -26.59 -6.90 -15.07
CA MET A 1 -25.88 -5.64 -15.35
C MET A 1 -26.46 -4.50 -14.50
N ARG A 2 -26.39 -4.57 -13.16
CA ARG A 2 -26.98 -3.53 -12.27
C ARG A 2 -26.37 -3.55 -10.86
N LYS A 3 -25.02 -3.58 -10.72
CA LYS A 3 -24.33 -3.43 -9.41
C LYS A 3 -23.02 -2.63 -9.49
N LEU A 4 -22.84 -1.79 -10.51
CA LEU A 4 -21.56 -1.10 -10.79
C LEU A 4 -21.43 0.33 -10.20
N PHE A 5 -22.36 0.81 -9.37
CA PHE A 5 -22.37 2.25 -9.00
C PHE A 5 -22.22 2.58 -7.52
N THR A 6 -22.00 1.63 -6.62
CA THR A 6 -22.05 1.94 -5.19
C THR A 6 -20.69 1.99 -4.47
N VAL A 7 -19.57 1.67 -5.11
CA VAL A 7 -18.25 1.60 -4.44
C VAL A 7 -17.34 2.79 -4.74
N ALA A 8 -17.60 3.55 -5.80
CA ALA A 8 -16.81 4.74 -6.15
C ALA A 8 -16.97 5.93 -5.19
N ALA A 9 -17.99 5.93 -4.33
CA ALA A 9 -18.29 7.05 -3.43
C ALA A 9 -17.54 7.00 -2.08
N ALA A 10 -16.97 5.87 -1.69
CA ALA A 10 -16.32 5.72 -0.37
C ALA A 10 -14.86 6.20 -0.35
N ALA A 11 -14.18 6.26 -1.49
CA ALA A 11 -12.78 6.71 -1.56
C ALA A 11 -12.62 8.23 -1.57
N ALA A 12 -13.67 9.00 -1.87
CA ALA A 12 -13.60 10.46 -1.95
C ALA A 12 -13.85 11.19 -0.62
N ALA A 13 -14.27 10.49 0.43
CA ALA A 13 -14.68 11.13 1.69
C ALA A 13 -13.54 11.40 2.69
N PHE A 14 -12.32 10.93 2.45
CA PHE A 14 -11.20 11.08 3.38
C PHE A 14 -10.22 12.22 3.05
N VAL A 15 -10.46 13.01 2.02
CA VAL A 15 -9.56 14.12 1.63
C VAL A 15 -9.85 15.42 2.40
N ALA A 16 -10.90 15.48 3.21
CA ALA A 16 -11.17 16.62 4.06
C ALA A 16 -10.71 16.36 5.50
N ALA A 17 -9.39 16.34 5.73
CA ALA A 17 -8.87 16.54 7.07
C ALA A 17 -9.01 18.03 7.41
N PRO A 18 -9.73 18.43 8.47
CA PRO A 18 -9.81 19.83 8.88
C PRO A 18 -8.42 20.27 9.37
N ALA A 19 -7.92 21.35 8.79
CA ALA A 19 -6.83 22.11 9.38
C ALA A 19 -7.32 22.65 10.72
N PHE A 20 -6.97 22.01 11.83
CA PHE A 20 -7.21 22.57 13.15
C PHE A 20 -6.17 23.64 13.43
N ALA A 21 -6.66 24.84 13.65
CA ALA A 21 -5.93 26.02 14.03
C ALA A 21 -4.99 25.73 15.22
N GLN A 22 -3.76 26.16 15.07
CA GLN A 22 -2.85 26.31 16.19
C GLN A 22 -3.38 27.38 17.13
N ASP A 23 -3.70 27.03 18.34
CA ASP A 23 -3.86 27.98 19.42
C ASP A 23 -2.52 28.07 20.16
N THR A 24 -1.99 29.28 20.12
CA THR A 24 -0.72 29.64 20.73
C THR A 24 -0.93 29.89 22.20
N THR A 25 -0.40 29.06 23.09
CA THR A 25 0.23 29.49 24.35
C THR A 25 0.79 28.30 25.11
N THR A 26 2.06 28.25 25.28
CA THR A 26 2.85 28.04 26.48
C THR A 26 4.20 27.39 26.16
N THR A 27 5.23 28.12 26.51
CA THR A 27 6.65 27.79 26.42
C THR A 27 6.99 26.50 27.19
N ALA A 28 7.14 25.42 26.45
CA ALA A 28 7.98 24.30 26.81
C ALA A 28 8.83 24.01 25.58
N GLU A 29 10.14 24.00 25.74
CA GLU A 29 11.10 23.67 24.68
C GLU A 29 10.68 22.34 24.05
N PRO A 30 10.28 22.30 22.77
CA PRO A 30 9.84 21.05 22.15
C PRO A 30 11.09 20.16 22.00
N ALA A 31 10.98 18.91 22.45
CA ALA A 31 11.90 17.89 22.02
C ALA A 31 12.04 17.96 20.49
N PRO A 32 13.26 17.77 19.93
CA PRO A 32 13.48 17.94 18.51
C PRO A 32 12.51 17.06 17.72
N ALA A 33 11.58 17.68 17.02
CA ALA A 33 10.67 16.99 16.13
C ALA A 33 11.52 16.28 15.09
N VAL A 34 11.42 14.95 15.04
CA VAL A 34 12.07 14.16 14.00
C VAL A 34 11.37 14.55 12.68
N ALA A 35 12.08 15.32 11.85
CA ALA A 35 11.55 15.72 10.57
C ALA A 35 11.28 14.49 9.69
N ALA A 36 10.13 14.46 9.02
CA ALA A 36 9.87 13.50 7.97
C ALA A 36 10.94 13.62 6.86
N PRO A 37 11.22 12.58 6.05
CA PRO A 37 12.24 12.65 5.00
C PRO A 37 12.03 13.75 3.96
N ASP A 38 10.80 14.29 3.85
CA ASP A 38 10.45 15.43 2.99
C ASP A 38 10.59 16.79 3.68
N GLY A 39 11.07 16.82 4.94
CA GLY A 39 11.25 18.04 5.72
C GLY A 39 9.99 18.55 6.41
N THR A 40 8.87 17.82 6.37
CA THR A 40 7.67 18.15 7.15
C THR A 40 7.92 17.82 8.63
N SER A 41 7.37 18.65 9.54
CA SER A 41 7.46 18.42 10.98
C SER A 41 6.62 17.20 11.34
N GLY A 42 7.27 16.03 11.54
CA GLY A 42 6.59 14.82 11.96
C GLY A 42 6.10 14.94 13.40
N ILE A 43 4.82 14.74 13.62
CA ILE A 43 4.22 14.59 14.96
C ILE A 43 4.56 13.20 15.56
N GLY A 44 5.65 12.57 15.14
CA GLY A 44 5.95 11.17 15.48
C GLY A 44 5.00 10.15 14.83
N PHE A 45 4.19 10.59 13.86
CA PHE A 45 3.18 9.82 13.16
C PHE A 45 3.04 10.38 11.74
N GLU A 46 3.31 9.58 10.74
CA GLU A 46 3.32 9.98 9.32
C GLU A 46 2.22 9.23 8.56
N PRO A 47 1.00 9.79 8.48
CA PRO A 47 -0.06 9.18 7.69
C PRO A 47 0.25 9.30 6.19
N TYR A 48 -0.22 8.34 5.41
CA TYR A 48 -0.08 8.36 3.97
C TYR A 48 -1.24 7.67 3.26
N VAL A 49 -1.39 8.02 2.00
CA VAL A 49 -2.24 7.32 1.05
C VAL A 49 -1.44 6.97 -0.18
N ALA A 50 -1.78 5.85 -0.83
CA ALA A 50 -1.16 5.45 -2.08
C ALA A 50 -2.20 4.91 -3.06
N ILE A 51 -1.88 5.05 -4.35
CA ILE A 51 -2.55 4.37 -5.44
C ILE A 51 -1.51 3.64 -6.27
N MET A 52 -1.74 2.36 -6.52
CA MET A 52 -0.80 1.50 -7.22
C MET A 52 -1.50 0.72 -8.32
N GLY A 53 -0.76 0.41 -9.36
CA GLY A 53 -1.18 -0.50 -10.41
C GLY A 53 -0.15 -1.62 -10.56
N GLY A 54 -0.60 -2.80 -10.94
CA GLY A 54 0.30 -3.92 -11.12
C GLY A 54 -0.41 -5.17 -11.59
N TRP A 55 0.23 -6.27 -11.38
CA TRP A 55 -0.23 -7.56 -11.84
C TRP A 55 0.10 -8.62 -10.80
N GLU A 56 -0.75 -9.62 -10.67
CA GLU A 56 -0.51 -10.77 -9.80
C GLU A 56 -0.73 -12.06 -10.55
N GLN A 57 0.15 -13.02 -10.30
CA GLN A 57 0.03 -14.38 -10.80
C GLN A 57 0.21 -15.36 -9.66
N PHE A 58 -0.77 -16.25 -9.50
CA PHE A 58 -0.70 -17.38 -8.60
C PHE A 58 -0.02 -18.57 -9.30
N ASP A 59 0.65 -19.40 -8.52
CA ASP A 59 1.16 -20.68 -9.02
C ASP A 59 0.03 -21.73 -9.15
N SER A 60 0.38 -22.94 -9.59
CA SER A 60 -0.57 -24.04 -9.74
C SER A 60 -0.44 -25.06 -8.60
N GLU A 61 0.13 -24.67 -7.48
CA GLU A 61 0.31 -25.51 -6.31
C GLU A 61 -0.85 -25.35 -5.31
N ARG A 62 -0.96 -26.30 -4.39
CA ARG A 62 -1.95 -26.18 -3.31
C ARG A 62 -1.54 -25.09 -2.34
N THR A 63 -2.45 -24.16 -2.09
CA THR A 63 -2.30 -23.15 -1.03
C THR A 63 -3.03 -23.60 0.23
N ASP A 64 -2.55 -23.17 1.39
CA ASP A 64 -3.24 -23.39 2.67
C ASP A 64 -4.58 -22.62 2.70
N ALA A 65 -4.71 -21.56 1.94
CA ALA A 65 -5.95 -20.84 1.69
C ALA A 65 -7.03 -21.70 1.02
N GLY A 66 -6.65 -22.81 0.38
CA GLY A 66 -7.57 -23.74 -0.30
C GLY A 66 -8.06 -23.22 -1.65
N ILE A 67 -7.27 -22.39 -2.33
CA ILE A 67 -7.54 -21.99 -3.71
C ILE A 67 -7.64 -23.24 -4.60
N PRO A 68 -8.70 -23.41 -5.42
CA PRO A 68 -8.84 -24.58 -6.28
C PRO A 68 -7.69 -24.67 -7.27
N LEU A 69 -7.19 -25.88 -7.47
CA LEU A 69 -6.15 -26.13 -8.46
C LEU A 69 -6.70 -25.92 -9.87
N VAL A 70 -5.98 -25.12 -10.62
CA VAL A 70 -6.20 -24.96 -12.07
C VAL A 70 -5.22 -25.83 -12.86
N PRO A 71 -5.54 -26.25 -14.11
CA PRO A 71 -4.61 -27.01 -14.93
C PRO A 71 -3.24 -26.32 -15.02
N ARG A 72 -2.16 -27.11 -15.06
CA ARG A 72 -0.78 -26.60 -15.06
C ARG A 72 -0.45 -25.59 -16.15
N ASN A 73 -1.19 -25.61 -17.26
CA ASN A 73 -1.02 -24.67 -18.38
C ASN A 73 -1.84 -23.40 -18.23
N ASP A 74 -2.60 -23.28 -17.14
CA ASP A 74 -3.45 -22.16 -16.84
C ASP A 74 -3.16 -21.69 -15.42
N LYS A 75 -2.93 -20.41 -15.22
CA LYS A 75 -2.61 -19.82 -13.92
C LYS A 75 -3.59 -18.72 -13.63
N LEU A 76 -4.08 -18.67 -12.39
CA LEU A 76 -4.87 -17.54 -11.93
C LEU A 76 -4.00 -16.29 -11.95
N ASN A 77 -4.41 -15.30 -12.68
CA ASN A 77 -3.70 -14.02 -12.78
C ASN A 77 -4.65 -12.86 -13.04
N GLY A 78 -4.16 -11.64 -12.82
CA GLY A 78 -4.94 -10.45 -13.13
C GLY A 78 -4.13 -9.18 -12.97
N ALA A 79 -4.47 -8.17 -13.77
CA ALA A 79 -4.02 -6.82 -13.54
C ALA A 79 -4.92 -6.16 -12.50
N LEU A 80 -4.32 -5.34 -11.63
CA LEU A 80 -4.94 -4.78 -10.44
C LEU A 80 -4.68 -3.28 -10.34
N VAL A 81 -5.66 -2.58 -9.78
CA VAL A 81 -5.50 -1.24 -9.22
C VAL A 81 -5.77 -1.31 -7.72
N GLU A 82 -4.88 -0.76 -6.91
CA GLU A 82 -4.91 -0.82 -5.45
C GLU A 82 -4.90 0.57 -4.83
N GLY A 83 -5.79 0.78 -3.87
CA GLY A 83 -5.76 1.91 -2.96
C GLY A 83 -5.24 1.48 -1.60
N ILE A 84 -4.36 2.28 -1.01
CA ILE A 84 -3.74 2.01 0.29
C ILE A 84 -3.91 3.23 1.17
N VAL A 85 -4.19 2.98 2.46
CA VAL A 85 -4.11 3.96 3.53
C VAL A 85 -3.25 3.40 4.64
N GLY A 86 -2.38 4.22 5.22
CA GLY A 86 -1.49 3.74 6.26
C GLY A 86 -0.84 4.85 7.05
N PHE A 87 0.02 4.45 7.96
CA PHE A 87 0.85 5.37 8.73
C PHE A 87 2.20 4.73 9.06
N ASN A 88 3.20 5.58 9.24
CA ASN A 88 4.52 5.21 9.76
C ASN A 88 4.75 5.93 11.09
N VAL A 89 5.48 5.27 11.97
CA VAL A 89 6.04 5.84 13.21
C VAL A 89 7.56 5.86 13.05
N PRO A 90 8.17 7.04 12.92
CA PRO A 90 9.61 7.16 12.80
C PRO A 90 10.30 6.81 14.12
N LEU A 91 11.36 6.01 14.03
CA LEU A 91 12.20 5.59 15.15
C LEU A 91 13.68 5.94 14.84
N GLY A 92 13.95 7.17 14.43
CA GLY A 92 15.23 7.61 13.91
C GLY A 92 15.48 7.12 12.47
N PRO A 93 16.57 6.35 12.22
CA PRO A 93 16.87 5.89 10.86
C PRO A 93 15.95 4.75 10.38
N VAL A 94 15.17 4.16 11.27
CA VAL A 94 14.20 3.10 10.98
C VAL A 94 12.78 3.59 11.21
N PHE A 95 11.80 2.85 10.72
CA PHE A 95 10.40 3.09 11.01
C PHE A 95 9.63 1.77 11.11
N VAL A 96 8.50 1.83 11.79
CA VAL A 96 7.46 0.81 11.78
C VAL A 96 6.14 1.45 11.37
N GLY A 97 5.22 0.68 10.82
CA GLY A 97 3.94 1.23 10.41
C GLY A 97 2.90 0.14 10.17
N ALA A 98 1.71 0.58 9.83
CA ALA A 98 0.62 -0.29 9.41
C ALA A 98 -0.10 0.30 8.21
N GLU A 99 -0.65 -0.57 7.38
CA GLU A 99 -1.44 -0.18 6.21
C GLU A 99 -2.63 -1.11 6.01
N GLY A 100 -3.70 -0.55 5.46
CA GLY A 100 -4.82 -1.29 4.90
C GLY A 100 -4.89 -1.04 3.41
N SER A 101 -5.26 -2.05 2.65
CA SER A 101 -5.36 -1.96 1.20
C SER A 101 -6.64 -2.58 0.67
N VAL A 102 -7.09 -2.07 -0.47
CA VAL A 102 -8.16 -2.65 -1.27
C VAL A 102 -7.78 -2.56 -2.74
N SER A 103 -7.91 -3.67 -3.45
CA SER A 103 -7.62 -3.75 -4.88
C SER A 103 -8.83 -4.21 -5.66
N LYS A 104 -8.93 -3.75 -6.90
CA LYS A 104 -9.86 -4.24 -7.89
C LYS A 104 -9.11 -4.81 -9.08
N GLY A 105 -9.47 -6.03 -9.47
CA GLY A 105 -9.04 -6.59 -10.74
C GLY A 105 -9.63 -5.80 -11.91
N VAL A 106 -8.78 -5.41 -12.85
CA VAL A 106 -9.17 -4.72 -14.08
C VAL A 106 -9.14 -5.64 -15.28
N SER A 107 -8.43 -6.76 -15.16
CA SER A 107 -8.43 -7.86 -16.14
C SER A 107 -7.91 -9.15 -15.50
N GLY A 108 -8.25 -10.30 -16.08
CA GLY A 108 -7.85 -11.62 -15.58
C GLY A 108 -8.89 -12.23 -14.65
N ASP A 109 -8.45 -13.07 -13.74
CA ASP A 109 -9.30 -13.93 -12.90
C ASP A 109 -9.60 -13.33 -11.51
N ILE A 110 -8.89 -12.27 -11.09
CA ILE A 110 -9.01 -11.65 -9.77
C ILE A 110 -10.13 -10.62 -9.82
N ASP A 111 -11.09 -10.72 -8.90
CA ASP A 111 -12.15 -9.73 -8.77
C ASP A 111 -11.78 -8.65 -7.75
N TRP A 112 -11.70 -9.01 -6.47
CA TRP A 112 -11.37 -8.13 -5.36
C TRP A 112 -10.28 -8.74 -4.49
N ASP A 113 -9.51 -7.85 -3.90
CA ASP A 113 -8.47 -8.20 -2.95
C ASP A 113 -8.42 -7.09 -1.90
N TYR A 114 -8.35 -7.46 -0.63
CA TYR A 114 -8.22 -6.50 0.46
C TYR A 114 -7.40 -7.10 1.58
N GLY A 115 -6.77 -6.25 2.37
CA GLY A 115 -5.90 -6.74 3.43
C GLY A 115 -5.41 -5.67 4.39
N ALA A 116 -4.66 -6.13 5.38
CA ALA A 116 -3.94 -5.29 6.32
C ALA A 116 -2.53 -5.84 6.53
N ALA A 117 -1.56 -4.95 6.68
CA ALA A 117 -0.17 -5.31 6.87
C ALA A 117 0.55 -4.38 7.85
N GLY A 118 1.49 -4.96 8.60
CA GLY A 118 2.54 -4.22 9.25
C GLY A 118 3.70 -4.01 8.29
N ARG A 119 4.34 -2.85 8.35
CA ARG A 119 5.55 -2.55 7.58
C ARG A 119 6.66 -2.05 8.49
N PHE A 120 7.89 -2.34 8.12
CA PHE A 120 9.09 -1.91 8.84
C PHE A 120 10.21 -1.67 7.84
N GLY A 121 11.04 -0.70 8.11
CA GLY A 121 12.08 -0.38 7.15
C GLY A 121 13.06 0.67 7.63
N VAL A 122 13.86 1.12 6.69
CA VAL A 122 14.89 2.14 6.89
C VAL A 122 14.63 3.33 5.99
N ARG A 123 15.04 4.49 6.47
CA ARG A 123 15.06 5.73 5.69
C ARG A 123 16.36 5.76 4.87
N ALA A 124 16.26 6.11 3.60
CA ALA A 124 17.36 6.14 2.66
C ALA A 124 17.33 7.45 1.87
N GLY A 125 18.41 8.24 1.95
CA GLY A 125 18.47 9.57 1.34
C GLY A 125 17.57 10.59 2.03
N ASP A 126 17.16 11.61 1.30
CA ASP A 126 16.37 12.73 1.83
C ASP A 126 14.87 12.41 1.97
N SER A 127 14.35 11.52 1.11
CA SER A 127 12.93 11.19 1.09
C SER A 127 12.65 9.70 0.80
N GLY A 128 13.69 8.89 0.68
CA GLY A 128 13.57 7.47 0.35
C GLY A 128 13.21 6.61 1.55
N LEU A 129 12.47 5.53 1.29
CA LEU A 129 12.20 4.45 2.24
C LEU A 129 12.47 3.11 1.56
N ILE A 130 13.05 2.17 2.30
CA ILE A 130 13.15 0.76 1.91
C ILE A 130 12.51 -0.05 3.03
N TYR A 131 11.59 -0.93 2.69
CA TYR A 131 10.79 -1.63 3.70
C TYR A 131 10.47 -3.08 3.34
N GLY A 132 10.25 -3.86 4.38
CA GLY A 132 9.54 -5.12 4.33
C GLY A 132 8.14 -4.96 4.90
N LYS A 133 7.21 -5.81 4.47
CA LYS A 133 5.87 -5.89 5.04
C LYS A 133 5.44 -7.33 5.26
N VAL A 134 4.60 -7.52 6.26
CA VAL A 134 3.93 -8.77 6.56
C VAL A 134 2.50 -8.46 6.94
N GLY A 135 1.56 -9.22 6.41
CA GLY A 135 0.15 -8.95 6.60
C GLY A 135 -0.72 -10.16 6.37
N TYR A 136 -2.00 -9.89 6.29
CA TYR A 136 -3.03 -10.86 5.98
C TYR A 136 -3.93 -10.33 4.89
N ARG A 137 -4.25 -11.15 3.91
CA ARG A 137 -4.96 -10.73 2.70
C ARG A 137 -6.09 -11.70 2.37
N TRP A 138 -7.17 -11.17 1.83
CA TRP A 138 -8.34 -11.88 1.31
C TRP A 138 -8.46 -11.59 -0.17
N VAL A 139 -8.56 -12.64 -0.99
CA VAL A 139 -8.63 -12.56 -2.46
C VAL A 139 -9.86 -13.27 -2.95
N ASN A 140 -10.63 -12.63 -3.80
CA ASN A 140 -11.79 -13.18 -4.49
C ASN A 140 -11.49 -13.32 -5.99
N PHE A 141 -11.97 -14.41 -6.60
CA PHE A 141 -11.75 -14.70 -8.01
C PHE A 141 -13.07 -14.80 -8.77
N ASP A 142 -13.22 -14.03 -9.86
CA ASP A 142 -14.35 -14.11 -10.80
C ASP A 142 -14.48 -15.50 -11.43
N ARG A 143 -13.37 -16.19 -11.63
CA ARG A 143 -13.30 -17.51 -12.27
C ARG A 143 -14.14 -18.59 -11.59
N PHE A 144 -14.36 -18.47 -10.29
CA PHE A 144 -15.11 -19.47 -9.51
C PHE A 144 -16.58 -19.09 -9.32
N GLY A 145 -17.07 -18.07 -10.04
CA GLY A 145 -18.45 -17.61 -10.04
C GLY A 145 -18.72 -16.50 -9.02
N ASN A 146 -19.91 -15.90 -9.15
CA ASN A 146 -20.30 -14.72 -8.35
C ASN A 146 -20.46 -14.98 -6.85
N ASP A 147 -20.57 -16.25 -6.44
CA ASP A 147 -20.67 -16.68 -5.04
C ASP A 147 -19.35 -17.33 -4.54
N SER A 148 -18.23 -17.07 -5.21
CA SER A 148 -16.93 -17.58 -4.75
C SER A 148 -16.58 -16.97 -3.40
N ARG A 149 -16.01 -17.80 -2.52
CA ARG A 149 -15.55 -17.34 -1.21
C ARG A 149 -14.27 -16.51 -1.35
N ASP A 150 -14.00 -15.68 -0.37
CA ASP A 150 -12.71 -15.01 -0.22
C ASP A 150 -11.67 -16.02 0.31
N TYR A 151 -10.62 -16.24 -0.45
CA TYR A 151 -9.47 -17.03 -0.03
C TYR A 151 -8.51 -16.15 0.73
N HIS A 152 -8.02 -16.60 1.86
CA HIS A 152 -7.24 -15.74 2.74
C HIS A 152 -6.01 -16.44 3.29
N GLU A 153 -4.90 -15.70 3.37
CA GLU A 153 -3.63 -16.18 3.88
C GLU A 153 -2.69 -15.02 4.25
N MET A 154 -1.58 -15.36 4.88
CA MET A 154 -0.49 -14.41 5.13
C MET A 154 0.06 -13.86 3.81
N THR A 155 0.51 -12.63 3.83
CA THR A 155 1.20 -11.97 2.72
C THR A 155 2.52 -11.39 3.20
N TYR A 156 3.52 -11.48 2.34
CA TYR A 156 4.86 -10.96 2.59
C TYR A 156 5.28 -10.10 1.41
N GLY A 157 5.99 -9.03 1.68
CA GLY A 157 6.42 -8.13 0.62
C GLY A 157 7.65 -7.32 1.00
N ALA A 158 8.25 -6.74 -0.02
CA ALA A 158 9.28 -5.73 0.11
C ALA A 158 9.02 -4.62 -0.89
N GLY A 159 9.39 -3.39 -0.53
CA GLY A 159 9.16 -2.25 -1.37
C GLY A 159 10.10 -1.10 -1.08
N PHE A 160 9.96 -0.10 -1.92
CA PHE A 160 10.68 1.15 -1.77
C PHE A 160 9.75 2.33 -2.07
N GLU A 161 10.08 3.47 -1.52
CA GLU A 161 9.52 4.76 -1.87
C GLU A 161 10.67 5.71 -2.16
N VAL A 162 10.55 6.49 -3.23
CA VAL A 162 11.55 7.52 -3.59
C VAL A 162 10.85 8.81 -3.92
N GLY A 163 11.32 9.89 -3.32
CA GLY A 163 10.80 11.22 -3.60
C GLY A 163 11.45 11.84 -4.83
N PRO A 164 10.83 12.88 -5.40
CA PRO A 164 11.35 13.56 -6.58
C PRO A 164 12.76 14.12 -6.41
N LYS A 165 13.14 14.50 -5.19
CA LYS A 165 14.49 15.00 -4.89
C LYS A 165 15.55 13.93 -5.07
N ASP A 166 15.26 12.68 -4.68
CA ASP A 166 16.21 11.56 -4.75
C ASP A 166 16.46 11.10 -6.19
N ILE A 167 15.50 11.35 -7.10
CA ILE A 167 15.60 11.01 -8.53
C ILE A 167 15.90 12.23 -9.43
N GLY A 168 16.32 13.35 -8.84
CA GLY A 168 16.72 14.54 -9.60
C GLY A 168 15.57 15.40 -10.15
N LEU A 169 14.33 15.13 -9.77
CA LEU A 169 13.14 15.86 -10.22
C LEU A 169 12.65 16.92 -9.21
N GLY A 170 13.43 17.24 -8.19
CA GLY A 170 13.07 18.18 -7.13
C GLY A 170 12.72 19.60 -7.59
N GLY A 171 13.21 20.01 -8.76
CA GLY A 171 12.87 21.31 -9.36
C GLY A 171 11.46 21.40 -9.96
N ILE A 172 10.79 20.26 -10.20
CA ILE A 172 9.48 20.20 -10.86
C ILE A 172 8.34 20.09 -9.85
N THR A 173 8.54 19.37 -8.76
CA THR A 173 7.48 19.03 -7.79
C THR A 173 7.59 19.77 -6.46
N GLY A 174 8.64 20.54 -6.24
CA GLY A 174 8.87 21.27 -4.99
C GLY A 174 8.98 20.33 -3.79
N ASN A 175 8.41 20.75 -2.66
CA ASN A 175 8.35 19.98 -1.42
C ASN A 175 7.06 19.14 -1.31
N SER A 176 6.49 18.70 -2.44
CA SER A 176 5.31 17.83 -2.40
C SER A 176 5.67 16.51 -1.71
N GLY A 177 4.87 16.06 -0.76
CA GLY A 177 5.00 14.76 -0.10
C GLY A 177 4.74 13.55 -1.03
N VAL A 178 4.69 13.76 -2.35
CA VAL A 178 4.44 12.71 -3.35
C VAL A 178 5.73 11.95 -3.63
N ARG A 179 5.66 10.63 -3.58
CA ARG A 179 6.77 9.71 -3.84
C ARG A 179 6.36 8.63 -4.83
N LEU A 180 7.30 8.14 -5.60
CA LEU A 180 7.13 6.90 -6.36
C LEU A 180 7.27 5.72 -5.39
N ARG A 181 6.31 4.80 -5.42
CA ARG A 181 6.32 3.56 -4.62
C ARG A 181 6.39 2.36 -5.55
N GLY A 182 7.35 1.47 -5.30
CA GLY A 182 7.46 0.16 -5.94
C GLY A 182 7.43 -0.93 -4.89
N GLU A 183 6.73 -2.02 -5.19
CA GLU A 183 6.55 -3.12 -4.25
C GLU A 183 6.46 -4.46 -4.99
N VAL A 184 7.00 -5.49 -4.37
CA VAL A 184 6.78 -6.89 -4.75
C VAL A 184 6.28 -7.62 -3.53
N SER A 185 5.17 -8.34 -3.67
CA SER A 185 4.60 -9.15 -2.61
C SER A 185 4.20 -10.54 -3.08
N THR A 186 3.94 -11.42 -2.13
CA THR A 186 3.49 -12.79 -2.37
C THR A 186 2.38 -13.16 -1.41
N PHE A 187 1.54 -14.10 -1.82
CA PHE A 187 0.45 -14.67 -1.05
C PHE A 187 0.87 -16.04 -0.51
N GLY A 188 0.60 -16.30 0.76
CA GLY A 188 0.97 -17.54 1.43
C GLY A 188 2.47 -17.79 1.42
N SER A 189 2.86 -19.05 1.34
CA SER A 189 4.28 -19.48 1.30
C SER A 189 4.89 -19.34 -0.09
N ALA A 190 4.85 -18.12 -0.66
CA ALA A 190 5.34 -17.76 -2.00
C ALA A 190 4.50 -18.35 -3.15
N HIS A 191 3.19 -18.48 -2.96
CA HIS A 191 2.24 -18.99 -3.94
C HIS A 191 1.75 -17.96 -4.97
N SER A 192 2.19 -16.70 -4.84
CA SER A 192 1.96 -15.69 -5.89
C SER A 192 3.17 -14.78 -6.07
N PHE A 193 3.20 -14.11 -7.21
CA PHE A 193 4.13 -13.02 -7.51
C PHE A 193 3.32 -11.79 -7.92
N ARG A 194 3.46 -10.70 -7.15
CA ARG A 194 2.70 -9.48 -7.30
C ARG A 194 3.60 -8.24 -7.31
N PRO A 195 4.11 -7.84 -8.48
CA PRO A 195 4.78 -6.54 -8.66
C PRO A 195 3.76 -5.42 -8.79
N MET A 196 3.96 -4.33 -8.05
CA MET A 196 3.11 -3.15 -8.04
C MET A 196 3.96 -1.89 -8.14
N LEU A 197 3.47 -0.87 -8.86
CA LEU A 197 4.09 0.43 -8.98
C LEU A 197 3.02 1.52 -8.86
N GLY A 198 3.35 2.62 -8.22
CA GLY A 198 2.37 3.70 -8.03
C GLY A 198 2.94 4.92 -7.35
N LEU A 199 2.05 5.74 -6.85
CA LEU A 199 2.36 6.98 -6.15
C LEU A 199 1.82 6.91 -4.73
N THR A 200 2.59 7.45 -3.80
CA THR A 200 2.19 7.63 -2.41
C THR A 200 2.36 9.10 -2.01
N THR A 201 1.49 9.59 -1.14
CA THR A 201 1.58 10.94 -0.55
C THR A 201 1.58 10.81 0.95
N HIS A 202 2.58 11.41 1.60
CA HIS A 202 2.71 11.51 3.05
C HIS A 202 2.24 12.88 3.54
N PHE A 203 1.67 12.93 4.75
CA PHE A 203 1.12 14.13 5.37
C PHE A 203 1.77 14.44 6.72
#